data_fe9b40ff588ce7c9d51fcf6d25131ec2
#
_entry.id   fe9b40ff588ce7c9d51fcf6d25131ec2
#
_cell.length_a   1.000
_cell.length_b   1.000
_cell.length_c   1.000
_cell.angle_alpha   90.00
_cell.angle_beta   90.00
_cell.angle_gamma   90.00
#
_symmetry.space_group_name_H-M   'P 1'
#
loop_
_entity.id
_entity.type
_entity.pdbx_description
1 polymer ?
#
loop_
_entity_poly.entity_id
_entity_poly.type
_entity_poly.pdbx_seq_one_letter_code
_entity_poly.pdbx_strand_id
1 'polypeptide(L)'
;MAKLKSLQTDIRVNANREKIWEVLFNQFSEINIYHPGTNDSRLTKGKNGEIGCQRVCQFGSKMSITENVLEAIPLEKLAIDANGFPGVKDIMATFSLRQLGAESTEVAITFRYRTIPAILAMFMSRSMKKNLHQV
;
A
#
# COMPACT_ATOMS: atom_id res chain seq x y z
N MET A 1 5.71 18.95 16.42
CA MET A 1 6.19 18.71 15.06
C MET A 1 6.05 17.24 14.69
N ALA A 2 5.53 16.96 13.51
CA ALA A 2 5.34 15.58 13.04
C ALA A 2 6.68 14.94 12.68
N LYS A 3 6.94 13.77 13.26
CA LYS A 3 8.20 13.05 13.07
C LYS A 3 8.03 11.97 12.00
N LEU A 4 8.99 11.86 11.10
CA LEU A 4 8.99 10.82 10.09
C LEU A 4 9.31 9.46 10.74
N LYS A 5 8.46 8.48 10.47
CA LYS A 5 8.62 7.12 10.95
C LYS A 5 8.71 6.17 9.76
N SER A 6 9.31 5.02 9.98
CA SER A 6 9.45 3.99 8.97
C SER A 6 9.12 2.62 9.56
N LEU A 7 8.43 1.80 8.76
CA LEU A 7 8.07 0.44 9.11
C LEU A 7 8.37 -0.44 7.89
N GLN A 8 9.12 -1.51 8.09
CA GLN A 8 9.49 -2.41 7.00
C GLN A 8 9.07 -3.84 7.32
N THR A 9 8.60 -4.55 6.29
CA THR A 9 8.29 -5.97 6.40
C THR A 9 8.65 -6.66 5.09
N ASP A 10 9.03 -7.94 5.17
CA ASP A 10 9.33 -8.76 4.01
C ASP A 10 8.38 -9.95 4.02
N ILE A 11 7.79 -10.24 2.86
CA ILE A 11 6.83 -11.33 2.71
C ILE A 11 7.28 -12.22 1.56
N ARG A 12 7.22 -13.54 1.78
CA ARG A 12 7.42 -14.51 0.70
C ARG A 12 6.06 -14.90 0.14
N VAL A 13 5.91 -14.75 -1.17
CA VAL A 13 4.66 -15.05 -1.87
C VAL A 13 4.88 -16.20 -2.83
N ASN A 14 3.97 -17.18 -2.83
CA ASN A 14 4.02 -18.35 -3.71
C ASN A 14 3.46 -18.02 -5.09
N ALA A 15 4.13 -17.12 -5.78
CA ALA A 15 3.79 -16.68 -7.12
C ALA A 15 5.02 -16.05 -7.76
N ASN A 16 5.09 -16.04 -9.08
CA ASN A 16 6.16 -15.34 -9.77
C ASN A 16 5.91 -13.83 -9.70
N ARG A 17 6.95 -13.03 -9.96
CA ARG A 17 6.85 -11.57 -9.84
C ARG A 17 5.94 -10.95 -10.90
N GLU A 18 5.77 -11.58 -12.05
CA GLU A 18 4.85 -11.12 -13.09
C GLU A 18 3.42 -11.14 -12.58
N LYS A 19 3.04 -12.19 -11.87
CA LYS A 19 1.71 -12.33 -11.27
C LYS A 19 1.49 -11.28 -10.19
N ILE A 20 2.49 -11.06 -9.34
CA ILE A 20 2.42 -10.07 -8.27
C ILE A 20 2.32 -8.66 -8.83
N TRP A 21 3.13 -8.36 -9.86
CA TRP A 21 3.10 -7.07 -10.54
C TRP A 21 1.74 -6.79 -11.16
N GLU A 22 1.15 -7.80 -11.77
CA GLU A 22 -0.19 -7.71 -12.35
C GLU A 22 -1.21 -7.26 -11.31
N VAL A 23 -1.19 -7.89 -10.13
CA VAL A 23 -2.11 -7.57 -9.04
C VAL A 23 -1.83 -6.18 -8.46
N LEU A 24 -0.56 -5.85 -8.21
CA LEU A 24 -0.19 -4.59 -7.55
C LEU A 24 -0.38 -3.38 -8.44
N PHE A 25 -0.09 -3.49 -9.71
CA PHE A 25 -0.02 -2.35 -10.62
C PHE A 25 -1.08 -2.37 -11.72
N ASN A 26 -1.14 -3.44 -12.50
CA ASN A 26 -2.08 -3.51 -13.62
C ASN A 26 -3.54 -3.64 -13.18
N GLN A 27 -3.77 -4.17 -11.98
CA GLN A 27 -5.09 -4.26 -11.35
C GLN A 27 -5.18 -3.36 -10.12
N PHE A 28 -4.52 -2.22 -10.18
CA PHE A 28 -4.41 -1.30 -9.03
C PHE A 28 -5.76 -0.94 -8.40
N SER A 29 -6.76 -0.65 -9.22
CA SER A 29 -8.09 -0.27 -8.72
C SER A 29 -8.93 -1.46 -8.21
N GLU A 30 -8.43 -2.68 -8.34
CA GLU A 30 -9.16 -3.90 -7.97
C GLU A 30 -8.63 -4.52 -6.68
N ILE A 31 -7.94 -3.75 -5.86
CA ILE A 31 -7.32 -4.24 -4.61
C ILE A 31 -8.36 -4.84 -3.65
N ASN A 32 -9.62 -4.41 -3.71
CA ASN A 32 -10.68 -4.95 -2.87
C ASN A 32 -10.91 -6.45 -3.09
N ILE A 33 -10.53 -6.99 -4.24
CA ILE A 33 -10.64 -8.42 -4.53
C ILE A 33 -9.63 -9.21 -3.70
N TYR A 34 -8.46 -8.63 -3.45
CA TYR A 34 -7.33 -9.31 -2.81
C TYR A 34 -7.11 -8.94 -1.35
N HIS A 35 -7.61 -7.78 -0.93
CA HIS A 35 -7.37 -7.26 0.43
C HIS A 35 -8.65 -7.34 1.26
N PRO A 36 -8.70 -8.23 2.28
CA PRO A 36 -9.94 -8.46 3.03
C PRO A 36 -10.45 -7.26 3.82
N GLY A 37 -9.58 -6.31 4.16
CA GLY A 37 -9.99 -5.09 4.87
C GLY A 37 -10.54 -4.00 3.99
N THR A 38 -10.45 -4.15 2.66
CA THR A 38 -10.93 -3.15 1.70
C THR A 38 -12.31 -3.54 1.20
N ASN A 39 -13.34 -2.77 1.58
CA ASN A 39 -14.71 -3.04 1.19
C ASN A 39 -14.98 -2.74 -0.27
N ASP A 40 -14.37 -1.67 -0.78
CA ASP A 40 -14.53 -1.22 -2.15
C ASP A 40 -13.28 -0.47 -2.58
N SER A 41 -12.97 -0.53 -3.86
CA SER A 41 -11.89 0.25 -4.45
C SER A 41 -12.26 0.63 -5.88
N ARG A 42 -11.88 1.84 -6.29
CA ARG A 42 -12.16 2.31 -7.64
C ARG A 42 -11.10 3.27 -8.13
N LEU A 43 -10.89 3.27 -9.43
CA LEU A 43 -10.00 4.19 -10.10
C LEU A 43 -10.66 5.57 -10.16
N THR A 44 -9.95 6.60 -9.74
CA THR A 44 -10.46 7.99 -9.74
C THR A 44 -9.65 8.91 -10.64
N LYS A 45 -8.43 8.53 -11.02
CA LYS A 45 -7.61 9.25 -12.00
C LYS A 45 -6.74 8.30 -12.79
N GLY A 46 -6.53 8.61 -14.07
CA GLY A 46 -5.63 7.84 -14.93
C GLY A 46 -6.16 6.47 -15.27
N LYS A 47 -5.26 5.56 -15.58
CA LYS A 47 -5.56 4.18 -15.94
C LYS A 47 -4.72 3.23 -15.10
N ASN A 48 -5.25 2.05 -14.82
CA ASN A 48 -4.47 0.98 -14.18
C ASN A 48 -3.24 0.69 -15.02
N GLY A 49 -2.10 0.45 -14.36
CA GLY A 49 -0.85 0.17 -15.04
C GLY A 49 -0.13 1.41 -15.55
N GLU A 50 -0.50 2.60 -15.06
CA GLU A 50 0.17 3.86 -15.41
C GLU A 50 0.63 4.61 -14.17
N ILE A 51 1.78 5.27 -14.26
CA ILE A 51 2.25 6.18 -13.21
C ILE A 51 1.29 7.36 -13.15
N GLY A 52 0.93 7.77 -11.93
CA GLY A 52 -0.02 8.85 -11.71
C GLY A 52 -1.47 8.41 -11.59
N CYS A 53 -1.77 7.13 -11.78
CA CYS A 53 -3.12 6.65 -11.55
C CYS A 53 -3.47 6.73 -10.06
N GLN A 54 -4.74 6.96 -9.78
CA GLN A 54 -5.24 7.14 -8.42
C GLN A 54 -6.41 6.20 -8.17
N ARG A 55 -6.43 5.61 -6.97
CA ARG A 55 -7.57 4.84 -6.51
C ARG A 55 -8.07 5.38 -5.18
N VAL A 56 -9.34 5.15 -4.91
CA VAL A 56 -9.94 5.38 -3.59
C VAL A 56 -10.38 4.04 -3.06
N CYS A 57 -9.94 3.72 -1.85
CA CYS A 57 -10.26 2.48 -1.15
C CYS A 57 -11.12 2.79 0.06
N GLN A 58 -12.20 2.03 0.24
CA GLN A 58 -13.09 2.16 1.39
C GLN A 58 -12.76 1.09 2.42
N PHE A 59 -12.45 1.53 3.65
CA PHE A 59 -12.18 0.65 4.78
C PHE A 59 -13.27 0.86 5.83
N GLY A 60 -14.06 -0.18 6.09
CA GLY A 60 -15.18 -0.05 7.00
C GLY A 60 -16.21 0.95 6.49
N SER A 61 -16.99 1.55 7.39
CA SER A 61 -18.06 2.49 7.03
C SER A 61 -17.63 3.95 7.00
N LYS A 62 -16.46 4.28 7.53
CA LYS A 62 -16.07 5.68 7.77
C LYS A 62 -14.75 6.12 7.18
N MET A 63 -13.92 5.21 6.70
CA MET A 63 -12.57 5.57 6.25
C MET A 63 -12.40 5.35 4.75
N SER A 64 -12.06 6.42 4.05
CA SER A 64 -11.70 6.40 2.63
C SER A 64 -10.23 6.79 2.50
N ILE A 65 -9.46 5.96 1.83
CA ILE A 65 -8.03 6.19 1.60
C ILE A 65 -7.82 6.43 0.11
N THR A 66 -7.17 7.54 -0.21
CA THR A 66 -6.79 7.88 -1.58
C THR A 66 -5.33 7.55 -1.79
N GLU A 67 -5.04 6.77 -2.81
CA GLU A 67 -3.68 6.33 -3.11
C GLU A 67 -3.29 6.64 -4.54
N ASN A 68 -2.05 7.10 -4.74
CA ASN A 68 -1.52 7.46 -6.06
C ASN A 68 -0.25 6.67 -6.34
N VAL A 69 -0.10 6.22 -7.58
CA VAL A 69 1.16 5.61 -8.02
C VAL A 69 2.15 6.72 -8.35
N LEU A 70 3.24 6.78 -7.59
CA LEU A 70 4.29 7.79 -7.74
C LEU A 70 5.40 7.33 -8.67
N GLU A 71 5.75 6.04 -8.58
CA GLU A 71 6.87 5.47 -9.33
C GLU A 71 6.57 4.00 -9.60
N ALA A 72 6.96 3.53 -10.77
CA ALA A 72 6.86 2.12 -11.13
C ALA A 72 8.05 1.74 -12.00
N ILE A 73 8.83 0.77 -11.53
CA ILE A 73 9.88 0.12 -12.30
C ILE A 73 9.37 -1.29 -12.56
N PRO A 74 9.03 -1.63 -13.82
CA PRO A 74 8.37 -2.89 -14.12
C PRO A 74 9.02 -4.11 -13.47
N LEU A 75 8.22 -4.92 -12.78
CA LEU A 75 8.61 -6.15 -12.10
C LEU A 75 9.58 -5.98 -10.93
N GLU A 76 9.98 -4.75 -10.62
CA GLU A 76 10.99 -4.49 -9.59
C GLU A 76 10.48 -3.67 -8.42
N LYS A 77 9.82 -2.54 -8.70
CA LYS A 77 9.49 -1.58 -7.65
C LYS A 77 8.23 -0.79 -7.96
N LEU A 78 7.38 -0.64 -6.96
CA LEU A 78 6.19 0.21 -7.01
C LEU A 78 6.19 1.11 -5.79
N ALA A 79 6.06 2.42 -6.00
CA ALA A 79 5.92 3.39 -4.90
C ALA A 79 4.57 4.07 -5.02
N ILE A 80 3.83 4.09 -3.92
CA ILE A 80 2.52 4.74 -3.84
C ILE A 80 2.48 5.66 -2.62
N ASP A 81 1.68 6.72 -2.71
CA ASP A 81 1.34 7.51 -1.53
C ASP A 81 -0.07 7.17 -1.08
N ALA A 82 -0.42 7.58 0.13
CA ALA A 82 -1.75 7.36 0.68
C ALA A 82 -2.16 8.54 1.55
N ASN A 83 -3.44 8.90 1.47
CA ASN A 83 -4.03 9.98 2.27
C ASN A 83 -5.40 9.53 2.77
N GLY A 84 -5.75 9.96 3.99
CA GLY A 84 -7.06 9.67 4.56
C GLY A 84 -7.03 9.02 5.93
N PHE A 85 -5.86 8.59 6.40
CA PHE A 85 -5.73 8.05 7.75
C PHE A 85 -5.71 9.21 8.77
N PRO A 86 -6.67 9.23 9.71
CA PRO A 86 -6.72 10.31 10.71
C PRO A 86 -5.43 10.38 11.53
N GLY A 87 -4.84 11.56 11.63
CA GLY A 87 -3.64 11.79 12.42
C GLY A 87 -2.33 11.30 11.80
N VAL A 88 -2.40 10.74 10.60
CA VAL A 88 -1.23 10.25 9.88
C VAL A 88 -1.17 10.93 8.53
N LYS A 89 0.00 11.44 8.15
CA LYS A 89 0.18 12.13 6.87
C LYS A 89 1.50 11.72 6.21
N ASP A 90 1.66 12.14 4.97
CA ASP A 90 2.86 11.89 4.18
C ASP A 90 3.20 10.39 4.12
N ILE A 91 2.16 9.57 3.94
CA ILE A 91 2.32 8.12 3.85
C ILE A 91 2.86 7.76 2.48
N MET A 92 3.94 7.00 2.46
CA MET A 92 4.48 6.42 1.24
C MET A 92 4.75 4.94 1.47
N ALA A 93 4.27 4.10 0.57
CA ALA A 93 4.54 2.67 0.59
C ALA A 93 5.37 2.31 -0.63
N THR A 94 6.44 1.57 -0.42
CA THR A 94 7.30 1.07 -1.49
C THR A 94 7.30 -0.45 -1.46
N PHE A 95 7.00 -1.06 -2.60
CA PHE A 95 7.01 -2.51 -2.80
C PHE A 95 8.18 -2.84 -3.70
N SER A 96 9.08 -3.71 -3.23
CA SER A 96 10.21 -4.19 -4.02
C SER A 96 10.07 -5.69 -4.21
N LEU A 97 10.19 -6.16 -5.45
CA LEU A 97 9.99 -7.56 -5.81
C LEU A 97 11.32 -8.22 -6.12
N ARG A 98 11.58 -9.39 -5.55
CA ARG A 98 12.77 -10.17 -5.85
C ARG A 98 12.37 -11.62 -6.11
N GLN A 99 12.62 -12.08 -7.33
CA GLN A 99 12.32 -13.47 -7.72
C GLN A 99 13.24 -14.42 -6.97
N LEU A 100 12.68 -15.39 -6.26
CA LEU A 100 13.44 -16.41 -5.52
C LEU A 100 13.47 -17.75 -6.25
N GLY A 101 12.43 -18.04 -7.02
CA GLY A 101 12.27 -19.28 -7.77
C GLY A 101 11.16 -19.11 -8.79
N ALA A 102 10.85 -20.17 -9.55
CA ALA A 102 9.84 -20.10 -10.61
C ALA A 102 8.47 -19.61 -10.11
N GLU A 103 8.08 -20.01 -8.90
CA GLU A 103 6.79 -19.69 -8.30
C GLU A 103 6.96 -19.08 -6.89
N SER A 104 8.04 -18.32 -6.70
CA SER A 104 8.33 -17.73 -5.39
C SER A 104 8.97 -16.36 -5.56
N THR A 105 8.41 -15.37 -4.88
CA THR A 105 8.91 -13.98 -4.89
C THR A 105 8.94 -13.44 -3.48
N GLU A 106 10.00 -12.71 -3.16
CA GLU A 106 10.05 -11.93 -1.93
C GLU A 106 9.55 -10.52 -2.22
N VAL A 107 8.59 -10.06 -1.43
CA VAL A 107 8.07 -8.70 -1.51
C VAL A 107 8.52 -7.95 -0.26
N ALA A 108 9.38 -6.96 -0.44
CA ALA A 108 9.80 -6.08 0.63
C ALA A 108 8.91 -4.84 0.61
N ILE A 109 8.25 -4.56 1.73
CA ILE A 109 7.33 -3.43 1.83
C ILE A 109 7.87 -2.46 2.86
N THR A 110 8.06 -1.21 2.47
CA THR A 110 8.50 -0.14 3.36
C THR A 110 7.41 0.92 3.42
N PHE A 111 6.96 1.24 4.63
CA PHE A 111 6.03 2.35 4.89
C PHE A 111 6.78 3.47 5.56
N ARG A 112 6.62 4.69 5.02
CA ARG A 112 7.09 5.92 5.65
C ARG A 112 5.89 6.80 5.90
N TYR A 113 5.85 7.44 7.08
CA TYR A 113 4.71 8.27 7.45
C TYR A 113 5.09 9.24 8.56
N ARG A 114 4.26 10.27 8.74
CA ARG A 114 4.37 11.24 9.82
C ARG A 114 3.12 11.17 10.67
N THR A 115 3.29 11.29 11.97
CA THR A 115 2.18 11.31 12.91
C THR A 115 2.12 12.66 13.59
N ILE A 116 0.90 13.08 13.95
CA ILE A 116 0.66 14.27 14.74
C ILE A 116 0.71 13.91 16.23
N PRO A 117 0.26 14.76 17.20
CA PRO A 117 0.65 14.64 18.63
C PRO A 117 0.81 13.21 19.16
N ALA A 118 1.76 13.02 20.07
CA ALA A 118 2.19 11.70 20.54
C ALA A 118 1.06 10.78 21.01
N ILE A 119 0.06 11.31 21.69
CA ILE A 119 -1.06 10.52 22.22
C ILE A 119 -1.91 9.96 21.06
N LEU A 120 -2.27 10.80 20.09
CA LEU A 120 -2.99 10.38 18.91
C LEU A 120 -2.15 9.43 18.04
N ALA A 121 -0.86 9.73 17.94
CA ALA A 121 0.08 8.89 17.18
C ALA A 121 0.14 7.46 17.71
N MET A 122 0.10 7.27 19.02
CA MET A 122 0.11 5.93 19.61
C MET A 122 -1.10 5.10 19.18
N PHE A 123 -2.29 5.69 19.22
CA PHE A 123 -3.51 5.00 18.78
C PHE A 123 -3.48 4.70 17.29
N MET A 124 -3.10 5.67 16.48
CA MET A 124 -3.02 5.50 15.02
C MET A 124 -2.00 4.43 14.63
N SER A 125 -0.82 4.43 15.27
CA SER A 125 0.21 3.44 15.00
C SER A 125 -0.26 2.02 15.32
N ARG A 126 -1.02 1.83 16.40
CA ARG A 126 -1.59 0.53 16.75
C ARG A 126 -2.61 0.08 15.71
N SER A 127 -3.47 0.97 15.28
CA SER A 127 -4.47 0.68 14.25
C SER A 127 -3.80 0.29 12.94
N MET A 128 -2.79 1.00 12.52
CA MET A 128 -2.04 0.68 11.30
C MET A 128 -1.34 -0.68 11.38
N LYS A 129 -0.69 -0.98 12.50
CA LYS A 129 -0.03 -2.27 12.71
C LYS A 129 -1.02 -3.42 12.64
N LYS A 130 -2.20 -3.24 13.24
CA LYS A 130 -3.26 -4.24 13.20
C LYS A 130 -3.71 -4.48 11.76
N ASN A 131 -3.93 -3.41 10.99
CA ASN A 131 -4.34 -3.53 9.59
C ASN A 131 -3.26 -4.21 8.74
N LEU A 132 -1.98 -3.93 8.98
CA LEU A 132 -0.89 -4.56 8.26
C LEU A 132 -0.83 -6.07 8.50
N HIS A 133 -1.14 -6.53 9.70
CA HIS A 133 -1.16 -7.95 10.02
C HIS A 133 -2.33 -8.70 9.38
N GLN A 134 -3.32 -7.97 8.86
CA GLN A 134 -4.48 -8.55 8.16
C GLN A 134 -4.26 -8.66 6.65
N VAL A 135 -3.18 -8.11 6.16
CA VAL A 135 -2.85 -8.12 4.72
C VAL A 135 -2.23 -9.45 4.30
#